data_98d214ac0d5fc801398aab58fb30eae5
#
_entry.id   98d214ac0d5fc801398aab58fb30eae5
#
_cell.length_a   1.000
_cell.length_b   1.000
_cell.length_c   1.000
_cell.angle_alpha   90.00
_cell.angle_beta   90.00
_cell.angle_gamma   90.00
#
_symmetry.space_group_name_H-M   'P 1'
#
loop_
_entity.id
_entity.type
_entity.pdbx_description
1 polymer ?
#
loop_
_entity_poly.entity_id
_entity_poly.type
_entity_poly.pdbx_seq_one_letter_code
_entity_poly.pdbx_strand_id
1 'polypeptide(L)'
;MAKARKTAPGQVGELASCHRVLDSLGLRDALRPYRPRIVGSMPLGLRTADSDIDVLVEVSDLDAFATKMHEAHGATDDFLMYRRAADDHGPEALVVRIETAAYPVEIHAQGRPTVEQIPYRHYAVLNRLLRLGGGDLREEVLARKEDGERTEQAFAGALGLEGDASTALLALEHEPDSTLCDLLEGKEAA
;
A
#
# COMPACT_ATOMS: atom_id res chain seq x y z
N MET A 1 4.62 -25.18 -15.57
CA MET A 1 4.30 -23.96 -16.37
C MET A 1 3.49 -23.01 -15.48
N ALA A 2 4.09 -21.94 -15.03
CA ALA A 2 3.40 -20.95 -14.17
C ALA A 2 2.34 -20.22 -15.01
N LYS A 3 1.05 -20.35 -14.64
CA LYS A 3 -0.03 -19.55 -15.21
C LYS A 3 0.25 -18.07 -14.94
N ALA A 4 0.31 -17.27 -16.00
CA ALA A 4 0.39 -15.83 -15.90
C ALA A 4 -0.73 -15.30 -14.99
N ARG A 5 -0.35 -14.56 -13.94
CA ARG A 5 -1.26 -13.94 -12.97
C ARG A 5 -2.17 -12.95 -13.71
N LYS A 6 -3.45 -13.25 -13.85
CA LYS A 6 -4.44 -12.26 -14.31
C LYS A 6 -4.70 -11.27 -13.18
N THR A 7 -4.23 -10.05 -13.35
CA THR A 7 -4.63 -8.90 -12.53
C THR A 7 -6.11 -8.59 -12.79
N ALA A 8 -6.89 -8.33 -11.75
CA ALA A 8 -8.29 -7.98 -11.91
C ALA A 8 -8.44 -6.65 -12.70
N PRO A 9 -9.48 -6.49 -13.55
CA PRO A 9 -9.64 -5.31 -14.41
C PRO A 9 -9.59 -3.97 -13.66
N GLY A 10 -10.15 -3.89 -12.46
CA GLY A 10 -10.10 -2.68 -11.61
C GLY A 10 -8.68 -2.30 -11.19
N GLN A 11 -7.86 -3.28 -10.79
CA GLN A 11 -6.46 -3.05 -10.38
C GLN A 11 -5.60 -2.45 -11.49
N VAL A 12 -5.80 -2.85 -12.74
CA VAL A 12 -5.03 -2.31 -13.89
C VAL A 12 -5.36 -0.83 -14.11
N GLY A 13 -6.63 -0.46 -14.03
CA GLY A 13 -7.07 0.94 -14.18
C GLY A 13 -6.55 1.85 -13.08
N GLU A 14 -6.60 1.40 -11.83
CA GLU A 14 -6.12 2.17 -10.68
C GLU A 14 -4.60 2.36 -10.71
N LEU A 15 -3.84 1.31 -10.98
CA LEU A 15 -2.38 1.42 -11.11
C LEU A 15 -1.97 2.36 -12.24
N ALA A 16 -2.68 2.36 -13.37
CA ALA A 16 -2.45 3.30 -14.47
C ALA A 16 -2.76 4.75 -14.03
N SER A 17 -3.76 4.95 -13.17
CA SER A 17 -4.06 6.26 -12.58
C SER A 17 -2.94 6.74 -11.66
N CYS A 18 -2.42 5.87 -10.78
CA CYS A 18 -1.24 6.17 -9.96
C CYS A 18 -0.06 6.63 -10.83
N HIS A 19 0.26 5.86 -11.88
CA HIS A 19 1.36 6.22 -12.77
C HIS A 19 1.18 7.58 -13.45
N ARG A 20 -0.04 7.93 -13.90
CA ARG A 20 -0.31 9.25 -14.50
C ARG A 20 -0.06 10.40 -13.52
N VAL A 21 -0.49 10.24 -12.26
CA VAL A 21 -0.25 11.26 -11.23
C VAL A 21 1.25 11.39 -10.95
N LEU A 22 1.96 10.28 -10.76
CA LEU A 22 3.40 10.29 -10.54
C LEU A 22 4.17 10.88 -11.73
N ASP A 23 3.73 10.62 -12.97
CA ASP A 23 4.31 11.23 -14.19
C ASP A 23 4.08 12.74 -14.22
N SER A 24 2.88 13.22 -13.87
CA SER A 24 2.57 14.66 -13.85
C SER A 24 3.40 15.45 -12.84
N LEU A 25 3.88 14.79 -11.78
CA LEU A 25 4.78 15.35 -10.77
C LEU A 25 6.27 15.10 -11.08
N GLY A 26 6.61 14.40 -12.17
CA GLY A 26 7.99 13.98 -12.47
C GLY A 26 8.55 12.93 -11.51
N LEU A 27 7.72 12.40 -10.62
CA LEU A 27 8.14 11.48 -9.55
C LEU A 27 8.56 10.12 -10.07
N ARG A 28 7.98 9.60 -11.16
CA ARG A 28 8.38 8.29 -11.70
C ARG A 28 9.86 8.22 -12.06
N ASP A 29 10.37 9.23 -12.73
CA ASP A 29 11.79 9.29 -13.09
C ASP A 29 12.66 9.67 -11.88
N ALA A 30 12.22 10.63 -11.07
CA ALA A 30 12.94 11.07 -9.88
C ALA A 30 13.15 9.96 -8.84
N LEU A 31 12.16 9.07 -8.68
CA LEU A 31 12.20 7.97 -7.71
C LEU A 31 12.83 6.68 -8.27
N ARG A 32 13.01 6.57 -9.59
CA ARG A 32 13.54 5.36 -10.24
C ARG A 32 14.81 4.79 -9.61
N PRO A 33 15.81 5.60 -9.19
CA PRO A 33 17.04 5.11 -8.55
C PRO A 33 16.79 4.43 -7.20
N TYR A 34 15.66 4.72 -6.55
CA TYR A 34 15.31 4.27 -5.21
C TYR A 34 14.36 3.06 -5.20
N ARG A 35 14.26 2.34 -6.32
CA ARG A 35 13.45 1.10 -6.47
C ARG A 35 12.00 1.27 -5.99
N PRO A 36 11.23 2.23 -6.54
CA PRO A 36 9.91 2.57 -6.03
C PRO A 36 8.92 1.39 -6.15
N ARG A 37 8.01 1.30 -5.16
CA ARG A 37 6.88 0.37 -5.15
C ARG A 37 5.62 1.12 -4.77
N ILE A 38 4.59 1.05 -5.61
CA ILE A 38 3.27 1.54 -5.26
C ILE A 38 2.57 0.45 -4.45
N VAL A 39 2.05 0.82 -3.29
CA VAL A 39 1.35 -0.06 -2.34
C VAL A 39 0.02 0.55 -1.92
N GLY A 40 -0.58 0.07 -0.85
CA GLY A 40 -1.84 0.59 -0.32
C GLY A 40 -3.06 0.13 -1.11
N SER A 41 -4.17 0.85 -0.95
CA SER A 41 -5.48 0.46 -1.49
C SER A 41 -5.59 0.59 -3.00
N MET A 42 -4.94 1.58 -3.60
CA MET A 42 -5.03 1.87 -5.03
C MET A 42 -4.61 0.68 -5.92
N PRO A 43 -3.38 0.11 -5.79
CA PRO A 43 -2.98 -1.02 -6.61
C PRO A 43 -3.73 -2.33 -6.27
N LEU A 44 -4.43 -2.38 -5.14
CA LEU A 44 -5.33 -3.49 -4.80
C LEU A 44 -6.70 -3.37 -5.49
N GLY A 45 -7.04 -2.22 -6.08
CA GLY A 45 -8.36 -1.93 -6.64
C GLY A 45 -9.41 -1.78 -5.54
N LEU A 46 -9.02 -1.23 -4.40
CA LEU A 46 -9.85 -0.97 -3.21
C LEU A 46 -9.94 0.53 -2.91
N ARG A 47 -9.96 1.34 -3.95
CA ARG A 47 -10.02 2.79 -3.86
C ARG A 47 -11.35 3.28 -3.28
N THR A 48 -11.27 4.24 -2.36
CA THR A 48 -12.37 5.07 -1.86
C THR A 48 -12.09 6.55 -2.18
N ALA A 49 -12.99 7.45 -1.79
CA ALA A 49 -12.81 8.90 -1.99
C ALA A 49 -11.56 9.46 -1.29
N ASP A 50 -11.21 8.89 -0.13
CA ASP A 50 -10.08 9.34 0.72
C ASP A 50 -8.77 8.58 0.44
N SER A 51 -8.72 7.79 -0.63
CA SER A 51 -7.51 7.03 -0.97
C SER A 51 -6.41 7.94 -1.52
N ASP A 52 -5.19 7.66 -1.12
CA ASP A 52 -3.94 8.26 -1.59
C ASP A 52 -3.10 7.27 -2.40
N ILE A 53 -1.99 7.76 -2.95
CA ILE A 53 -1.01 6.95 -3.68
C ILE A 53 0.21 6.76 -2.79
N ASP A 54 0.32 5.60 -2.17
CA ASP A 54 1.47 5.22 -1.34
C ASP A 54 2.62 4.73 -2.21
N VAL A 55 3.80 5.34 -2.05
CA VAL A 55 5.02 4.95 -2.76
C VAL A 55 6.13 4.67 -1.76
N LEU A 56 6.61 3.45 -1.72
CA LEU A 56 7.78 3.06 -0.92
C LEU A 56 9.05 3.22 -1.73
N VAL A 57 10.11 3.72 -1.10
CA VAL A 57 11.44 3.84 -1.69
C VAL A 57 12.53 3.38 -0.72
N GLU A 58 13.61 2.81 -1.29
CA GLU A 58 14.82 2.42 -0.57
C GLU A 58 15.85 3.57 -0.66
N VAL A 59 16.14 4.22 0.47
CA VAL A 59 16.99 5.41 0.53
C VAL A 59 18.02 5.24 1.64
N SER A 60 19.29 5.16 1.28
CA SER A 60 20.40 5.03 2.24
C SER A 60 20.79 6.35 2.92
N ASP A 61 20.53 7.48 2.26
CA ASP A 61 20.81 8.82 2.77
C ASP A 61 19.51 9.65 2.74
N LEU A 62 18.82 9.67 3.89
CA LEU A 62 17.55 10.39 4.03
C LEU A 62 17.71 11.91 3.96
N ASP A 63 18.88 12.46 4.33
CA ASP A 63 19.13 13.91 4.26
C ASP A 63 19.30 14.37 2.81
N ALA A 64 20.09 13.64 2.03
CA ALA A 64 20.23 13.91 0.61
C ALA A 64 18.90 13.75 -0.14
N PHE A 65 18.10 12.75 0.22
CA PHE A 65 16.78 12.56 -0.36
C PHE A 65 15.80 13.67 0.04
N ALA A 66 15.81 14.12 1.30
CA ALA A 66 15.01 15.24 1.78
C ALA A 66 15.33 16.52 1.01
N THR A 67 16.62 16.83 0.84
CA THR A 67 17.07 17.99 0.06
C THR A 67 16.52 17.94 -1.36
N LYS A 68 16.67 16.79 -2.04
CA LYS A 68 16.18 16.59 -3.40
C LYS A 68 14.67 16.78 -3.53
N MET A 69 13.88 16.23 -2.59
CA MET A 69 12.42 16.37 -2.60
C MET A 69 12.01 17.82 -2.34
N HIS A 70 12.67 18.49 -1.41
CA HIS A 70 12.41 19.89 -1.10
C HIS A 70 12.76 20.83 -2.28
N GLU A 71 13.89 20.62 -2.95
CA GLU A 71 14.28 21.37 -4.14
C GLU A 71 13.27 21.22 -5.29
N ALA A 72 12.70 20.01 -5.46
CA ALA A 72 11.79 19.73 -6.55
C ALA A 72 10.34 20.19 -6.27
N HIS A 73 9.87 20.13 -5.03
CA HIS A 73 8.43 20.27 -4.69
C HIS A 73 8.18 21.23 -3.52
N GLY A 74 9.19 21.63 -2.75
CA GLY A 74 9.04 22.41 -1.51
C GLY A 74 8.59 23.86 -1.68
N ALA A 75 8.44 24.35 -2.92
CA ALA A 75 7.98 25.70 -3.20
C ALA A 75 6.45 25.85 -3.20
N THR A 76 5.69 24.77 -3.01
CA THR A 76 4.22 24.77 -3.04
C THR A 76 3.66 24.54 -1.64
N ASP A 77 2.51 25.14 -1.35
CA ASP A 77 1.78 24.91 -0.09
C ASP A 77 1.22 23.48 0.03
N ASP A 78 1.18 22.76 -1.08
CA ASP A 78 0.71 21.37 -1.18
C ASP A 78 1.78 20.33 -0.78
N PHE A 79 2.96 20.78 -0.35
CA PHE A 79 4.08 19.92 0.02
C PHE A 79 4.28 19.87 1.54
N LEU A 80 4.25 18.65 2.08
CA LEU A 80 4.58 18.37 3.48
C LEU A 80 5.69 17.32 3.55
N MET A 81 6.68 17.53 4.39
CA MET A 81 7.75 16.56 4.62
C MET A 81 8.07 16.49 6.11
N TYR A 82 8.16 15.28 6.65
CA TYR A 82 8.51 15.06 8.05
C TYR A 82 9.26 13.75 8.27
N ARG A 83 9.98 13.65 9.37
CA ARG A 83 10.62 12.41 9.81
C ARG A 83 9.74 11.68 10.81
N ARG A 84 9.57 10.39 10.59
CA ARG A 84 9.01 9.46 11.56
C ARG A 84 10.16 8.72 12.23
N ALA A 85 10.25 8.81 13.56
CA ALA A 85 11.27 8.09 14.33
C ALA A 85 11.12 6.57 14.17
N ALA A 86 12.20 5.84 14.43
CA ALA A 86 12.13 4.39 14.51
C ALA A 86 11.20 3.96 15.65
N ASP A 87 10.35 2.99 15.38
CA ASP A 87 9.38 2.42 16.31
C ASP A 87 9.19 0.91 16.05
N ASP A 88 8.20 0.28 16.71
CA ASP A 88 7.88 -1.14 16.52
C ASP A 88 7.42 -1.47 15.09
N HIS A 89 7.01 -0.46 14.30
CA HIS A 89 6.60 -0.60 12.89
C HIS A 89 7.75 -0.42 11.90
N GLY A 90 8.96 -0.12 12.37
CA GLY A 90 10.14 -0.09 11.51
C GLY A 90 11.18 0.98 11.86
N PRO A 91 12.25 1.06 11.04
CA PRO A 91 13.29 2.06 11.19
C PRO A 91 12.76 3.49 10.94
N GLU A 92 13.62 4.48 11.25
CA GLU A 92 13.37 5.85 10.84
C GLU A 92 12.95 5.93 9.36
N ALA A 93 11.98 6.79 9.09
CA ALA A 93 11.49 7.05 7.74
C ALA A 93 11.38 8.57 7.49
N LEU A 94 11.64 8.97 6.25
CA LEU A 94 11.22 10.28 5.76
C LEU A 94 9.91 10.09 5.00
N VAL A 95 8.90 10.85 5.39
CA VAL A 95 7.59 10.86 4.72
C VAL A 95 7.44 12.17 3.96
N VAL A 96 7.12 12.06 2.68
CA VAL A 96 6.85 13.22 1.80
C VAL A 96 5.41 13.08 1.31
N ARG A 97 4.58 14.10 1.57
CA ARG A 97 3.21 14.17 1.10
C ARG A 97 3.06 15.35 0.13
N ILE A 98 2.44 15.08 -1.00
CA ILE A 98 2.14 16.06 -2.04
C ILE A 98 0.66 15.97 -2.36
N GLU A 99 -0.09 17.04 -2.08
CA GLU A 99 -1.49 17.12 -2.46
C GLU A 99 -1.61 17.35 -3.96
N THR A 100 -2.58 16.70 -4.61
CA THR A 100 -2.88 16.91 -6.02
C THR A 100 -4.38 16.98 -6.24
N ALA A 101 -4.81 17.51 -7.37
CA ALA A 101 -6.23 17.56 -7.72
C ALA A 101 -6.87 16.18 -7.93
N ALA A 102 -6.05 15.14 -8.16
CA ALA A 102 -6.55 13.78 -8.40
C ALA A 102 -6.48 12.93 -7.13
N TYR A 103 -5.27 12.71 -6.60
CA TYR A 103 -5.03 11.91 -5.40
C TYR A 103 -3.79 12.44 -4.69
N PRO A 104 -3.79 12.57 -3.36
CA PRO A 104 -2.57 12.81 -2.61
C PRO A 104 -1.53 11.72 -2.91
N VAL A 105 -0.26 12.10 -2.91
CA VAL A 105 0.86 11.16 -3.03
C VAL A 105 1.63 11.15 -1.73
N GLU A 106 1.83 9.98 -1.13
CA GLU A 106 2.66 9.81 0.06
C GLU A 106 3.86 8.91 -0.25
N ILE A 107 5.08 9.44 -0.07
CA ILE A 107 6.32 8.73 -0.33
C ILE A 107 6.95 8.38 1.02
N HIS A 108 7.15 7.09 1.27
CA HIS A 108 7.83 6.57 2.46
C HIS A 108 9.25 6.14 2.10
N ALA A 109 10.24 6.91 2.53
CA ALA A 109 11.66 6.63 2.32
C ALA A 109 12.28 6.00 3.56
N GLN A 110 12.89 4.83 3.40
CA GLN A 110 13.59 4.10 4.47
C GLN A 110 14.89 3.49 3.95
N GLY A 111 15.89 3.31 4.83
CA GLY A 111 17.15 2.61 4.52
C GLY A 111 17.03 1.08 4.37
N ARG A 112 15.80 0.57 4.19
CA ARG A 112 15.49 -0.86 4.05
C ARG A 112 14.99 -1.15 2.64
N PRO A 113 15.33 -2.31 2.03
CA PRO A 113 14.75 -2.72 0.76
C PRO A 113 13.22 -2.61 0.76
N THR A 114 12.64 -2.07 -0.31
CA THR A 114 11.19 -1.80 -0.37
C THR A 114 10.34 -3.04 -0.10
N VAL A 115 10.81 -4.23 -0.51
CA VAL A 115 10.10 -5.51 -0.30
C VAL A 115 10.13 -6.00 1.15
N GLU A 116 11.01 -5.47 1.99
CA GLU A 116 11.12 -5.78 3.40
C GLU A 116 10.41 -4.77 4.31
N GLN A 117 9.94 -3.65 3.73
CA GLN A 117 9.19 -2.64 4.47
C GLN A 117 7.81 -3.15 4.85
N ILE A 118 7.36 -2.85 6.06
CA ILE A 118 6.08 -3.36 6.59
C ILE A 118 4.89 -3.05 5.67
N PRO A 119 4.74 -1.84 5.09
CA PRO A 119 3.62 -1.58 4.18
C PRO A 119 3.64 -2.44 2.90
N TYR A 120 4.83 -2.81 2.39
CA TYR A 120 4.91 -3.75 1.27
C TYR A 120 4.48 -5.16 1.66
N ARG A 121 4.90 -5.62 2.84
CA ARG A 121 4.54 -6.95 3.35
C ARG A 121 3.02 -7.05 3.54
N HIS A 122 2.37 -6.03 4.12
CA HIS A 122 0.92 -5.94 4.16
C HIS A 122 0.32 -6.03 2.76
N TYR A 123 0.76 -5.16 1.85
CA TYR A 123 0.27 -5.16 0.47
C TYR A 123 0.38 -6.55 -0.18
N ALA A 124 1.49 -7.26 0.03
CA ALA A 124 1.70 -8.59 -0.52
C ALA A 124 0.69 -9.63 0.03
N VAL A 125 0.44 -9.60 1.34
CA VAL A 125 -0.57 -10.44 2.01
C VAL A 125 -1.97 -10.12 1.49
N LEU A 126 -2.37 -8.85 1.50
CA LEU A 126 -3.69 -8.41 1.07
C LEU A 126 -3.96 -8.74 -0.41
N ASN A 127 -2.97 -8.52 -1.27
CA ASN A 127 -3.06 -8.89 -2.69
C ASN A 127 -3.22 -10.41 -2.89
N ARG A 128 -2.55 -11.20 -2.05
CA ARG A 128 -2.68 -12.66 -2.05
C ARG A 128 -4.08 -13.10 -1.60
N LEU A 129 -4.61 -12.53 -0.52
CA LEU A 129 -5.95 -12.78 -0.02
C LEU A 129 -7.02 -12.42 -1.05
N LEU A 130 -6.94 -11.25 -1.70
CA LEU A 130 -7.86 -10.86 -2.78
C LEU A 130 -7.82 -11.81 -3.98
N ARG A 131 -6.66 -12.38 -4.27
CA ARG A 131 -6.52 -13.34 -5.36
C ARG A 131 -7.17 -14.69 -5.03
N LEU A 132 -7.16 -15.09 -3.76
CA LEU A 132 -7.78 -16.33 -3.28
C LEU A 132 -9.28 -16.17 -3.02
N GLY A 133 -9.68 -15.09 -2.34
CA GLY A 133 -11.07 -14.81 -1.94
C GLY A 133 -11.93 -14.15 -3.03
N GLY A 134 -11.33 -13.77 -4.15
CA GLY A 134 -12.07 -13.32 -5.34
C GLY A 134 -12.93 -12.09 -5.17
N GLY A 135 -14.12 -12.10 -5.81
CA GLY A 135 -15.07 -10.99 -5.84
C GLY A 135 -15.71 -10.74 -4.48
N ASP A 136 -16.11 -11.79 -3.80
CA ASP A 136 -16.89 -11.73 -2.56
C ASP A 136 -16.07 -11.07 -1.44
N LEU A 137 -14.80 -11.46 -1.26
CA LEU A 137 -13.91 -10.79 -0.31
C LEU A 137 -13.69 -9.31 -0.70
N ARG A 138 -13.53 -9.02 -1.99
CA ARG A 138 -13.33 -7.65 -2.46
C ARG A 138 -14.53 -6.76 -2.14
N GLU A 139 -15.74 -7.23 -2.42
CA GLU A 139 -16.98 -6.48 -2.17
C GLU A 139 -17.16 -6.20 -0.68
N GLU A 140 -16.90 -7.18 0.17
CA GLU A 140 -17.00 -7.01 1.61
C GLU A 140 -15.95 -6.02 2.16
N VAL A 141 -14.68 -6.15 1.73
CA VAL A 141 -13.63 -5.21 2.13
C VAL A 141 -13.96 -3.79 1.67
N LEU A 142 -14.48 -3.62 0.44
CA LEU A 142 -14.89 -2.30 -0.06
C LEU A 142 -16.02 -1.72 0.77
N ALA A 143 -17.06 -2.49 1.10
CA ALA A 143 -18.17 -2.03 1.93
C ALA A 143 -17.68 -1.52 3.30
N ARG A 144 -16.79 -2.28 3.97
CA ARG A 144 -16.19 -1.87 5.25
C ARG A 144 -15.36 -0.58 5.11
N LYS A 145 -14.63 -0.43 4.02
CA LYS A 145 -13.86 0.80 3.74
C LYS A 145 -14.77 2.00 3.49
N GLU A 146 -15.91 1.81 2.82
CA GLU A 146 -16.93 2.85 2.62
C GLU A 146 -17.58 3.27 3.95
N ASP A 147 -17.66 2.35 4.92
CA ASP A 147 -18.07 2.61 6.31
C ASP A 147 -16.95 3.28 7.16
N GLY A 148 -15.79 3.59 6.57
CA GLY A 148 -14.70 4.35 7.18
C GLY A 148 -13.59 3.51 7.81
N GLU A 149 -13.60 2.18 7.66
CA GLU A 149 -12.48 1.35 8.12
C GLU A 149 -11.22 1.56 7.25
N ARG A 150 -10.04 1.52 7.89
CA ARG A 150 -8.77 1.46 7.17
C ARG A 150 -8.62 0.11 6.47
N THR A 151 -7.78 0.04 5.45
CA THR A 151 -7.63 -1.16 4.61
C THR A 151 -7.33 -2.43 5.44
N GLU A 152 -6.39 -2.37 6.38
CA GLU A 152 -6.03 -3.50 7.24
C GLU A 152 -7.19 -3.90 8.15
N GLN A 153 -7.91 -2.94 8.72
CA GLN A 153 -9.09 -3.18 9.56
C GLN A 153 -10.21 -3.84 8.77
N ALA A 154 -10.48 -3.35 7.56
CA ALA A 154 -11.48 -3.91 6.66
C ALA A 154 -11.18 -5.37 6.30
N PHE A 155 -9.91 -5.72 6.02
CA PHE A 155 -9.52 -7.11 5.79
C PHE A 155 -9.61 -7.96 7.05
N ALA A 156 -9.09 -7.49 8.19
CA ALA A 156 -9.16 -8.24 9.44
C ALA A 156 -10.62 -8.51 9.85
N GLY A 157 -11.48 -7.50 9.76
CA GLY A 157 -12.92 -7.66 10.01
C GLY A 157 -13.58 -8.58 9.01
N ALA A 158 -13.27 -8.44 7.73
CA ALA A 158 -13.73 -9.32 6.68
C ALA A 158 -13.32 -10.79 6.89
N LEU A 159 -12.21 -11.09 7.51
CA LEU A 159 -11.69 -12.43 7.78
C LEU A 159 -12.00 -12.93 9.20
N GLY A 160 -12.63 -12.12 10.05
CA GLY A 160 -12.88 -12.47 11.45
C GLY A 160 -11.61 -12.60 12.29
N LEU A 161 -10.53 -11.87 11.92
CA LEU A 161 -9.28 -11.89 12.67
C LEU A 161 -9.43 -11.06 13.96
N GLU A 162 -8.94 -11.58 15.07
CA GLU A 162 -8.96 -10.91 16.36
C GLU A 162 -7.65 -10.13 16.63
N GLY A 163 -7.74 -9.12 17.50
CA GLY A 163 -6.60 -8.35 17.95
C GLY A 163 -6.22 -7.19 17.03
N ASP A 164 -4.93 -6.82 17.01
CA ASP A 164 -4.42 -5.76 16.14
C ASP A 164 -4.40 -6.21 14.68
N ALA A 165 -5.15 -5.53 13.83
CA ALA A 165 -5.34 -5.89 12.42
C ALA A 165 -4.02 -6.00 11.64
N SER A 166 -3.08 -5.08 11.89
CA SER A 166 -1.77 -5.07 11.23
C SER A 166 -0.96 -6.32 11.57
N THR A 167 -0.88 -6.63 12.87
CA THR A 167 -0.17 -7.81 13.38
C THR A 167 -0.81 -9.12 12.91
N ALA A 168 -2.14 -9.21 12.98
CA ALA A 168 -2.88 -10.41 12.58
C ALA A 168 -2.70 -10.71 11.08
N LEU A 169 -2.72 -9.69 10.23
CA LEU A 169 -2.50 -9.85 8.80
C LEU A 169 -1.06 -10.25 8.47
N LEU A 170 -0.05 -9.66 9.15
CA LEU A 170 1.34 -10.06 8.94
C LEU A 170 1.62 -11.50 9.37
N ALA A 171 0.89 -12.03 10.35
CA ALA A 171 1.02 -13.44 10.73
C ALA A 171 0.64 -14.39 9.58
N LEU A 172 -0.18 -13.94 8.62
CA LEU A 172 -0.55 -14.72 7.44
C LEU A 172 0.49 -14.71 6.31
N GLU A 173 1.56 -13.92 6.42
CA GLU A 173 2.54 -13.74 5.34
C GLU A 173 3.15 -15.05 4.83
N HIS A 174 3.46 -15.95 5.74
CA HIS A 174 4.15 -17.21 5.45
C HIS A 174 3.21 -18.44 5.48
N GLU A 175 1.93 -18.23 5.77
CA GLU A 175 0.96 -19.31 5.73
C GLU A 175 0.77 -19.85 4.30
N PRO A 176 0.58 -21.15 4.10
CA PRO A 176 0.32 -21.72 2.78
C PRO A 176 -1.04 -21.24 2.23
N ASP A 177 -1.20 -21.25 0.89
CA ASP A 177 -2.46 -20.87 0.24
C ASP A 177 -3.66 -21.72 0.72
N SER A 178 -3.43 -23.00 1.10
CA SER A 178 -4.48 -23.86 1.68
C SER A 178 -5.04 -23.31 2.99
N THR A 179 -4.16 -22.89 3.92
CA THR A 179 -4.60 -22.29 5.20
C THR A 179 -5.38 -20.98 4.97
N LEU A 180 -4.97 -20.18 3.98
CA LEU A 180 -5.71 -18.97 3.63
C LEU A 180 -7.05 -19.27 2.99
N CYS A 181 -7.16 -20.33 2.18
CA CYS A 181 -8.45 -20.80 1.63
C CYS A 181 -9.37 -21.30 2.74
N ASP A 182 -8.85 -22.11 3.67
CA ASP A 182 -9.64 -22.60 4.83
C ASP A 182 -10.17 -21.42 5.67
N LEU A 183 -9.36 -20.37 5.87
CA LEU A 183 -9.76 -19.14 6.56
C LEU A 183 -10.89 -18.42 5.82
N LEU A 184 -10.82 -18.34 4.49
CA LEU A 184 -11.81 -17.70 3.64
C LEU A 184 -13.13 -18.50 3.60
N GLU A 185 -13.08 -19.86 3.56
CA GLU A 185 -14.23 -20.75 3.55
C GLU A 185 -14.91 -20.86 4.93
N GLY A 186 -14.14 -20.88 6.02
CA GLY A 186 -14.66 -20.94 7.40
C GLY A 186 -15.55 -19.76 7.78
N LYS A 187 -15.46 -18.67 7.04
CA LYS A 187 -16.27 -17.49 7.15
C LYS A 187 -17.70 -17.65 6.57
N GLU A 188 -17.86 -18.46 5.52
CA GLU A 188 -19.18 -18.72 4.92
C GLU A 188 -20.07 -19.60 5.81
N ALA A 189 -19.49 -20.24 6.83
CA ALA A 189 -20.17 -21.19 7.71
C ALA A 189 -20.60 -20.60 9.07
N ALA A 190 -20.26 -19.34 9.38
CA ALA A 190 -20.56 -18.64 10.64
C ALA A 190 -21.61 -17.54 10.44
#